data_4d1523fea42ee18fa484522ed2a44a05
#
_entry.id   4d1523fea42ee18fa484522ed2a44a05
#
_cell.length_a   1.000
_cell.length_b   1.000
_cell.length_c   1.000
_cell.angle_alpha   90.00
_cell.angle_beta   90.00
_cell.angle_gamma   90.00
#
_symmetry.space_group_name_H-M   'P 1'
#
loop_
_entity.id
_entity.type
_entity.pdbx_description
1 polymer ?
#
loop_
_entity_poly.entity_id
_entity_poly.type
_entity_poly.pdbx_seq_one_letter_code
_entity_poly.pdbx_strand_id
1 'polypeptide(L)'
;MLKKMKRRFIASAMVAFGAVMLVLVTVINIANCYLTTKKQDNLLNIILEYDKKTFSQPGTGFPPISDMPWAGGPEAEFMTRFFIVRCDSDNNVTVISRAYISSVDEETARNYTEEILAKGKVKGYFKDYRYCVSREEGEIILVFLNASNALQFMESLLIVSVGIGIVSLLVDNAYANRYNQ
;
A
#
# COMPACT_ATOMS: atom_id res chain seq x y z
N MET A 1 18.68 -44.89 -26.77
CA MET A 1 18.97 -44.51 -25.40
C MET A 1 19.35 -43.02 -25.25
N LEU A 2 20.23 -42.49 -26.06
CA LEU A 2 20.69 -41.07 -26.00
C LEU A 2 19.57 -40.02 -26.09
N LYS A 3 18.55 -40.20 -26.96
CA LYS A 3 17.42 -39.24 -27.08
C LYS A 3 16.59 -39.16 -25.80
N LYS A 4 16.39 -40.26 -25.10
CA LYS A 4 15.61 -40.32 -23.84
C LYS A 4 16.34 -39.64 -22.67
N MET A 5 17.68 -39.74 -22.63
CA MET A 5 18.53 -39.06 -21.65
C MET A 5 18.57 -37.54 -21.89
N LYS A 6 18.78 -37.08 -23.13
CA LYS A 6 18.73 -35.66 -23.49
C LYS A 6 17.43 -35.02 -23.08
N ARG A 7 16.29 -35.68 -23.34
CA ARG A 7 14.95 -35.19 -23.02
C ARG A 7 14.74 -35.04 -21.51
N ARG A 8 15.17 -36.01 -20.70
CA ARG A 8 15.09 -35.93 -19.24
C ARG A 8 15.95 -34.78 -18.68
N PHE A 9 17.13 -34.59 -19.25
CA PHE A 9 18.02 -33.51 -18.85
C PHE A 9 17.44 -32.13 -19.17
N ILE A 10 16.90 -31.92 -20.38
CA ILE A 10 16.26 -30.68 -20.79
C ILE A 10 15.04 -30.40 -19.90
N ALA A 11 14.17 -31.38 -19.69
CA ALA A 11 12.99 -31.19 -18.82
C ALA A 11 13.38 -30.83 -17.37
N SER A 12 14.40 -31.49 -16.82
CA SER A 12 14.90 -31.17 -15.47
C SER A 12 15.48 -29.74 -15.38
N ALA A 13 16.23 -29.31 -16.40
CA ALA A 13 16.79 -27.96 -16.45
C ALA A 13 15.69 -26.90 -16.57
N MET A 14 14.64 -27.16 -17.36
CA MET A 14 13.48 -26.23 -17.50
C MET A 14 12.70 -26.14 -16.21
N VAL A 15 12.44 -27.22 -15.50
CA VAL A 15 11.76 -27.22 -14.20
C VAL A 15 12.58 -26.45 -13.18
N ALA A 16 13.90 -26.67 -13.14
CA ALA A 16 14.79 -25.94 -12.23
C ALA A 16 14.79 -24.44 -12.52
N PHE A 17 14.86 -24.04 -13.79
CA PHE A 17 14.80 -22.63 -14.20
C PHE A 17 13.47 -21.99 -13.85
N GLY A 18 12.35 -22.67 -14.14
CA GLY A 18 11.01 -22.20 -13.78
C GLY A 18 10.83 -22.02 -12.27
N ALA A 19 11.36 -22.94 -11.46
CA ALA A 19 11.34 -22.82 -10.01
C ALA A 19 12.12 -21.60 -9.50
N VAL A 20 13.31 -21.35 -10.05
CA VAL A 20 14.12 -20.17 -9.70
C VAL A 20 13.40 -18.87 -10.08
N MET A 21 12.83 -18.81 -11.28
CA MET A 21 12.07 -17.63 -11.74
C MET A 21 10.84 -17.37 -10.85
N LEU A 22 10.12 -18.40 -10.44
CA LEU A 22 8.98 -18.28 -9.56
C LEU A 22 9.40 -17.71 -8.18
N VAL A 23 10.49 -18.20 -7.61
CA VAL A 23 11.03 -17.68 -6.35
C VAL A 23 11.41 -16.21 -6.48
N LEU A 24 12.14 -15.84 -7.55
CA LEU A 24 12.56 -14.44 -7.78
C LEU A 24 11.36 -13.50 -7.90
N VAL A 25 10.37 -13.86 -8.72
CA VAL A 25 9.14 -13.07 -8.89
C VAL A 25 8.40 -12.91 -7.56
N THR A 26 8.29 -13.98 -6.78
CA THR A 26 7.63 -13.93 -5.46
C THR A 26 8.36 -13.00 -4.51
N VAL A 27 9.68 -13.10 -4.43
CA VAL A 27 10.52 -12.25 -3.56
C VAL A 27 10.40 -10.78 -3.96
N ILE A 28 10.45 -10.48 -5.26
CA ILE A 28 10.33 -9.09 -5.76
C ILE A 28 8.96 -8.51 -5.38
N ASN A 29 7.86 -9.25 -5.57
CA ASN A 29 6.52 -8.77 -5.23
C ASN A 29 6.34 -8.54 -3.72
N ILE A 30 6.85 -9.46 -2.88
CA ILE A 30 6.81 -9.31 -1.42
C ILE A 30 7.64 -8.10 -0.99
N ALA A 31 8.85 -7.95 -1.50
CA ALA A 31 9.73 -6.82 -1.18
C ALA A 31 9.09 -5.49 -1.58
N ASN A 32 8.49 -5.41 -2.78
CA ASN A 32 7.81 -4.20 -3.25
C ASN A 32 6.62 -3.85 -2.37
N CYS A 33 5.77 -4.82 -2.03
CA CYS A 33 4.63 -4.64 -1.13
C CYS A 33 5.09 -4.12 0.25
N TYR A 34 6.14 -4.72 0.82
CA TYR A 34 6.71 -4.31 2.11
C TYR A 34 7.26 -2.88 2.06
N LEU A 35 8.07 -2.55 1.05
CA LEU A 35 8.68 -1.22 0.91
C LEU A 35 7.62 -0.13 0.70
N THR A 36 6.62 -0.40 -0.13
CA THR A 36 5.51 0.52 -0.39
C THR A 36 4.71 0.78 0.88
N THR A 37 4.34 -0.29 1.60
CA THR A 37 3.61 -0.18 2.87
C THR A 37 4.41 0.59 3.92
N LYS A 38 5.70 0.30 4.04
CA LYS A 38 6.60 1.00 4.97
C LYS A 38 6.72 2.49 4.64
N LYS A 39 6.81 2.85 3.36
CA LYS A 39 6.82 4.25 2.92
C LYS A 39 5.53 4.98 3.31
N GLN A 40 4.38 4.35 3.12
CA GLN A 40 3.10 4.92 3.52
C GLN A 40 2.96 5.06 5.04
N ASP A 41 3.42 4.07 5.80
CA ASP A 41 3.42 4.16 7.27
C ASP A 41 4.31 5.29 7.79
N ASN A 42 5.45 5.52 7.17
CA ASN A 42 6.31 6.65 7.50
C ASN A 42 5.62 7.99 7.23
N LEU A 43 4.93 8.13 6.08
CA LEU A 43 4.15 9.34 5.76
C LEU A 43 3.01 9.56 6.76
N LEU A 44 2.27 8.51 7.11
CA LEU A 44 1.21 8.59 8.12
C LEU A 44 1.75 9.06 9.47
N ASN A 45 2.90 8.55 9.91
CA ASN A 45 3.53 8.97 11.15
C ASN A 45 3.97 10.44 11.10
N ILE A 46 4.54 10.90 9.98
CA ILE A 46 4.92 12.30 9.80
C ILE A 46 3.69 13.22 9.90
N ILE A 47 2.60 12.88 9.19
CA ILE A 47 1.35 13.63 9.21
C ILE A 47 0.77 13.68 10.63
N LEU A 48 0.73 12.54 11.31
CA LEU A 48 0.21 12.43 12.67
C LEU A 48 1.00 13.27 13.67
N GLU A 49 2.33 13.16 13.65
CA GLU A 49 3.21 13.93 14.54
C GLU A 49 3.11 15.44 14.28
N TYR A 50 2.97 15.82 13.03
CA TYR A 50 2.81 17.22 12.66
C TYR A 50 1.46 17.78 13.10
N ASP A 51 0.38 17.01 12.89
CA ASP A 51 -0.95 17.35 13.34
C ASP A 51 -1.01 17.55 14.86
N LYS A 52 -0.41 16.64 15.66
CA LYS A 52 -0.33 16.75 17.10
C LYS A 52 0.37 18.04 17.55
N LYS A 53 1.52 18.37 16.97
CA LYS A 53 2.28 19.58 17.31
C LYS A 53 1.52 20.87 17.02
N THR A 54 0.78 20.88 15.94
CA THR A 54 0.11 22.10 15.45
C THR A 54 -1.23 22.32 16.14
N PHE A 55 -1.99 21.27 16.36
CA PHE A 55 -3.29 21.36 17.02
C PHE A 55 -3.16 21.72 18.52
N SER A 56 -2.00 21.42 19.11
CA SER A 56 -1.68 21.81 20.50
C SER A 56 -1.44 23.32 20.68
N GLN A 57 -1.38 24.11 19.59
CA GLN A 57 -1.23 25.56 19.66
C GLN A 57 -2.56 26.26 19.34
N PRO A 58 -3.22 26.92 20.33
CA PRO A 58 -4.48 27.60 20.11
C PRO A 58 -4.31 28.74 19.09
N GLY A 59 -5.10 28.74 18.03
CA GLY A 59 -5.19 29.85 17.06
C GLY A 59 -4.47 29.64 15.71
N THR A 60 -3.76 28.57 15.53
CA THR A 60 -3.24 28.17 14.21
C THR A 60 -4.23 27.23 13.53
N GLY A 61 -4.88 27.70 12.48
CA GLY A 61 -5.57 26.81 11.54
C GLY A 61 -4.62 25.72 11.03
N PHE A 62 -5.10 24.76 10.21
CA PHE A 62 -4.23 23.76 9.58
C PHE A 62 -3.02 24.47 8.96
N PRO A 63 -1.81 24.11 9.37
CA PRO A 63 -0.61 24.76 8.85
C PRO A 63 -0.45 24.42 7.36
N PRO A 64 0.17 25.31 6.60
CA PRO A 64 0.49 25.03 5.22
C PRO A 64 1.37 23.77 5.15
N ILE A 65 1.06 22.90 4.19
CA ILE A 65 1.84 21.69 3.88
C ILE A 65 3.33 21.99 3.71
N SER A 66 3.68 23.21 3.24
CA SER A 66 5.07 23.68 3.08
C SER A 66 5.94 23.50 4.32
N ASP A 67 5.36 23.48 5.50
CA ASP A 67 6.08 23.40 6.76
C ASP A 67 6.27 21.96 7.26
N MET A 68 5.68 20.98 6.58
CA MET A 68 5.86 19.56 6.93
C MET A 68 7.21 19.02 6.45
N PRO A 69 7.95 18.24 7.26
CA PRO A 69 9.21 17.61 6.86
C PRO A 69 8.94 16.43 5.92
N TRP A 70 8.69 16.71 4.65
CA TRP A 70 8.36 15.69 3.65
C TRP A 70 9.53 14.75 3.35
N ALA A 71 9.30 13.46 3.52
CA ALA A 71 10.27 12.41 3.17
C ALA A 71 10.51 12.26 1.66
N GLY A 72 9.87 13.06 0.81
CA GLY A 72 9.89 12.93 -0.65
C GLY A 72 10.33 14.19 -1.42
N GLY A 73 10.78 15.25 -0.73
CA GLY A 73 11.16 16.53 -1.37
C GLY A 73 9.98 17.48 -1.60
N PRO A 74 10.23 18.68 -2.16
CA PRO A 74 9.26 19.76 -2.29
C PRO A 74 7.99 19.40 -3.09
N GLU A 75 8.10 18.47 -4.03
CA GLU A 75 6.96 18.06 -4.87
C GLU A 75 6.03 17.03 -4.20
N ALA A 76 6.49 16.37 -3.13
CA ALA A 76 5.68 15.42 -2.38
C ALA A 76 4.46 16.06 -1.74
N GLU A 77 4.53 17.36 -1.45
CA GLU A 77 3.45 18.20 -0.96
C GLU A 77 2.23 18.15 -1.89
N PHE A 78 2.44 18.31 -3.18
CA PHE A 78 1.35 18.35 -4.18
C PHE A 78 0.79 16.97 -4.53
N MET A 79 1.53 15.91 -4.22
CA MET A 79 1.16 14.53 -4.55
C MET A 79 0.52 13.77 -3.38
N THR A 80 0.64 14.30 -2.16
CA THR A 80 0.16 13.61 -0.96
C THR A 80 -1.26 14.07 -0.63
N ARG A 81 -2.23 13.19 -0.81
CA ARG A 81 -3.65 13.44 -0.50
C ARG A 81 -4.03 12.69 0.76
N PHE A 82 -4.50 13.41 1.77
CA PHE A 82 -4.88 12.84 3.06
C PHE A 82 -5.99 13.64 3.71
N PHE A 83 -6.64 13.04 4.69
CA PHE A 83 -7.54 13.73 5.61
C PHE A 83 -7.35 13.17 7.02
N ILE A 84 -7.76 13.98 8.00
CA ILE A 84 -7.63 13.66 9.41
C ILE A 84 -8.99 13.79 10.07
N VAL A 85 -9.32 12.82 10.91
CA VAL A 85 -10.52 12.83 11.73
C VAL A 85 -10.12 12.72 13.18
N ARG A 86 -10.66 13.60 14.02
CA ARG A 86 -10.51 13.57 15.47
C ARG A 86 -11.81 13.17 16.11
N CYS A 87 -11.72 12.31 17.10
CA CYS A 87 -12.85 11.84 17.89
C CYS A 87 -12.54 12.05 19.38
N ASP A 88 -13.60 12.19 20.16
CA ASP A 88 -13.50 12.14 21.61
C ASP A 88 -13.27 10.70 22.14
N SER A 89 -13.16 10.56 23.46
CA SER A 89 -13.03 9.24 24.13
C SER A 89 -14.20 8.29 23.88
N ASP A 90 -15.36 8.84 23.53
CA ASP A 90 -16.58 8.08 23.27
C ASP A 90 -16.75 7.72 21.77
N ASN A 91 -15.71 7.95 20.97
CA ASN A 91 -15.66 7.76 19.51
C ASN A 91 -16.56 8.73 18.71
N ASN A 92 -17.06 9.81 19.29
CA ASN A 92 -17.81 10.81 18.52
C ASN A 92 -16.83 11.70 17.74
N VAL A 93 -17.12 11.90 16.47
CA VAL A 93 -16.31 12.76 15.60
C VAL A 93 -16.46 14.22 16.00
N THR A 94 -15.36 14.84 16.39
CA THR A 94 -15.28 16.24 16.83
C THR A 94 -14.77 17.18 15.73
N VAL A 95 -13.77 16.73 14.97
CA VAL A 95 -13.17 17.53 13.89
C VAL A 95 -12.87 16.66 12.68
N ILE A 96 -13.18 17.16 11.48
CA ILE A 96 -12.79 16.55 10.21
C ILE A 96 -12.00 17.57 9.41
N SER A 97 -10.75 17.28 9.12
CA SER A 97 -9.90 18.08 8.26
C SER A 97 -9.71 17.43 6.91
N ARG A 98 -10.19 18.09 5.86
CA ARG A 98 -10.13 17.65 4.46
C ARG A 98 -9.37 18.64 3.58
N ALA A 99 -8.53 19.50 4.17
CA ALA A 99 -7.83 20.56 3.44
C ALA A 99 -7.00 20.02 2.24
N TYR A 100 -6.58 18.76 2.31
CA TYR A 100 -5.68 18.13 1.33
C TYR A 100 -6.34 17.09 0.45
N ILE A 101 -7.66 16.98 0.50
CA ILE A 101 -8.43 16.06 -0.34
C ILE A 101 -9.83 16.60 -0.59
N SER A 102 -10.22 16.63 -1.87
CA SER A 102 -11.57 17.07 -2.27
C SER A 102 -12.52 15.92 -2.60
N SER A 103 -11.99 14.72 -2.77
CA SER A 103 -12.78 13.54 -3.18
C SER A 103 -13.52 12.84 -2.03
N VAL A 104 -13.38 13.32 -0.79
CA VAL A 104 -14.04 12.77 0.39
C VAL A 104 -14.91 13.85 1.01
N ASP A 105 -16.21 13.60 1.14
CA ASP A 105 -17.11 14.46 1.89
C ASP A 105 -17.11 14.11 3.39
N GLU A 106 -17.79 14.91 4.21
CA GLU A 106 -17.82 14.70 5.66
C GLU A 106 -18.54 13.43 6.06
N GLU A 107 -19.62 13.08 5.36
CA GLU A 107 -20.38 11.88 5.62
C GLU A 107 -19.54 10.63 5.36
N THR A 108 -18.83 10.61 4.24
CA THR A 108 -17.90 9.53 3.90
C THR A 108 -16.78 9.41 4.92
N ALA A 109 -16.19 10.53 5.37
CA ALA A 109 -15.14 10.51 6.38
C ALA A 109 -15.64 9.96 7.73
N ARG A 110 -16.86 10.32 8.15
CA ARG A 110 -17.51 9.76 9.36
C ARG A 110 -17.72 8.26 9.22
N ASN A 111 -18.33 7.81 8.15
CA ASN A 111 -18.61 6.39 7.90
C ASN A 111 -17.32 5.55 7.91
N TYR A 112 -16.24 6.04 7.30
CA TYR A 112 -14.94 5.36 7.31
C TYR A 112 -14.35 5.27 8.71
N THR A 113 -14.48 6.35 9.48
CA THR A 113 -14.00 6.42 10.87
C THR A 113 -14.73 5.40 11.75
N GLU A 114 -16.06 5.37 11.70
CA GLU A 114 -16.89 4.43 12.48
C GLU A 114 -16.55 2.97 12.16
N GLU A 115 -16.42 2.63 10.86
CA GLU A 115 -16.04 1.27 10.47
C GLU A 115 -14.65 0.86 10.96
N ILE A 116 -13.68 1.78 10.96
CA ILE A 116 -12.32 1.48 11.41
C ILE A 116 -12.27 1.34 12.92
N LEU A 117 -12.95 2.23 13.66
CA LEU A 117 -13.03 2.16 15.11
C LEU A 117 -13.72 0.88 15.57
N ALA A 118 -14.80 0.46 14.88
CA ALA A 118 -15.48 -0.81 15.15
C ALA A 118 -14.57 -2.04 14.93
N LYS A 119 -13.64 -1.99 13.96
CA LYS A 119 -12.68 -3.06 13.69
C LYS A 119 -11.54 -3.12 14.71
N GLY A 120 -11.30 -2.06 15.48
CA GLY A 120 -10.29 -1.98 16.53
C GLY A 120 -8.84 -2.07 16.07
N LYS A 121 -8.56 -1.94 14.77
CA LYS A 121 -7.19 -2.01 14.22
C LYS A 121 -6.52 -0.65 14.25
N VAL A 122 -5.27 -0.62 14.70
CA VAL A 122 -4.48 0.62 14.80
C VAL A 122 -3.95 1.10 13.45
N LYS A 123 -3.66 0.19 12.53
CA LYS A 123 -3.16 0.49 11.17
C LYS A 123 -3.73 -0.50 10.17
N GLY A 124 -3.93 -0.06 8.94
CA GLY A 124 -4.42 -0.94 7.89
C GLY A 124 -4.68 -0.23 6.57
N TYR A 125 -5.24 -0.99 5.64
CA TYR A 125 -5.86 -0.46 4.43
C TYR A 125 -7.38 -0.51 4.59
N PHE A 126 -8.03 0.54 4.15
CA PHE A 126 -9.49 0.63 4.07
C PHE A 126 -9.87 1.30 2.76
N LYS A 127 -10.49 0.56 1.87
CA LYS A 127 -10.73 0.97 0.48
C LYS A 127 -9.39 1.44 -0.16
N ASP A 128 -9.36 2.66 -0.69
CA ASP A 128 -8.20 3.25 -1.34
C ASP A 128 -7.27 4.01 -0.37
N TYR A 129 -7.46 3.82 0.94
CA TYR A 129 -6.72 4.55 1.97
C TYR A 129 -5.87 3.64 2.83
N ARG A 130 -4.63 4.06 3.07
CA ARG A 130 -3.82 3.59 4.19
C ARG A 130 -4.17 4.45 5.40
N TYR A 131 -4.45 3.86 6.56
CA TYR A 131 -4.83 4.60 7.75
C TYR A 131 -3.99 4.23 8.97
N CYS A 132 -3.90 5.17 9.92
CA CYS A 132 -3.45 4.91 11.29
C CYS A 132 -4.37 5.57 12.30
N VAL A 133 -4.46 4.96 13.49
CA VAL A 133 -5.24 5.42 14.63
C VAL A 133 -4.29 5.65 15.80
N SER A 134 -4.28 6.87 16.34
CA SER A 134 -3.57 7.20 17.58
C SER A 134 -4.60 7.49 18.67
N ARG A 135 -4.36 6.99 19.87
CA ARG A 135 -5.20 7.25 21.04
C ARG A 135 -4.31 7.85 22.13
N GLU A 136 -4.52 9.11 22.46
CA GLU A 136 -3.74 9.86 23.43
C GLU A 136 -4.65 10.83 24.21
N GLU A 137 -4.44 10.90 25.52
CA GLU A 137 -5.04 11.91 26.42
C GLU A 137 -6.57 12.11 26.27
N GLY A 138 -7.32 11.05 25.96
CA GLY A 138 -8.77 11.11 25.81
C GLY A 138 -9.24 11.52 24.40
N GLU A 139 -8.31 11.69 23.45
CA GLU A 139 -8.61 11.98 22.06
C GLU A 139 -8.17 10.82 21.15
N ILE A 140 -8.93 10.59 20.08
CA ILE A 140 -8.60 9.60 19.06
C ILE A 140 -8.37 10.33 17.74
N ILE A 141 -7.18 10.16 17.18
CA ILE A 141 -6.80 10.78 15.91
C ILE A 141 -6.67 9.69 14.85
N LEU A 142 -7.43 9.82 13.77
CA LEU A 142 -7.33 8.96 12.60
C LEU A 142 -6.75 9.76 11.44
N VAL A 143 -5.68 9.27 10.86
CA VAL A 143 -5.08 9.81 9.64
C VAL A 143 -5.33 8.85 8.49
N PHE A 144 -5.86 9.36 7.39
CA PHE A 144 -6.15 8.62 6.17
C PHE A 144 -5.29 9.16 5.03
N LEU A 145 -4.42 8.35 4.49
CA LEU A 145 -3.55 8.66 3.36
C LEU A 145 -4.09 7.95 2.11
N ASN A 146 -4.33 8.68 1.04
CA ASN A 146 -4.72 8.08 -0.24
C ASN A 146 -3.61 7.16 -0.76
N ALA A 147 -3.94 5.91 -0.95
CA ALA A 147 -3.05 4.83 -1.36
C ALA A 147 -3.39 4.28 -2.76
N SER A 148 -4.37 4.86 -3.46
CA SER A 148 -4.89 4.33 -4.73
C SER A 148 -3.78 4.07 -5.75
N ASN A 149 -2.87 5.03 -5.97
CA ASN A 149 -1.76 4.85 -6.90
C ASN A 149 -0.81 3.71 -6.49
N ALA A 150 -0.55 3.58 -5.19
CA ALA A 150 0.32 2.54 -4.66
C ALA A 150 -0.34 1.16 -4.77
N LEU A 151 -1.65 1.06 -4.50
CA LEU A 151 -2.43 -0.16 -4.65
C LEU A 151 -2.51 -0.60 -6.11
N GLN A 152 -2.81 0.32 -7.03
CA GLN A 152 -2.81 0.04 -8.48
C GLN A 152 -1.45 -0.40 -8.98
N PHE A 153 -0.37 0.21 -8.50
CA PHE A 153 0.99 -0.21 -8.86
C PHE A 153 1.30 -1.62 -8.38
N MET A 154 0.95 -1.96 -7.13
CA MET A 154 1.12 -3.31 -6.59
C MET A 154 0.30 -4.35 -7.37
N GLU A 155 -0.95 -4.03 -7.70
CA GLU A 155 -1.83 -4.89 -8.51
C GLU A 155 -1.26 -5.09 -9.92
N SER A 156 -0.81 -4.03 -10.58
CA SER A 156 -0.20 -4.11 -11.90
C SER A 156 1.04 -5.00 -11.92
N LEU A 157 1.90 -4.88 -10.91
CA LEU A 157 3.08 -5.76 -10.77
C LEU A 157 2.69 -7.23 -10.59
N LEU A 158 1.66 -7.51 -9.81
CA LEU A 158 1.15 -8.88 -9.64
C LEU A 158 0.63 -9.44 -10.96
N ILE A 159 -0.18 -8.68 -11.69
CA ILE A 159 -0.73 -9.09 -12.99
C ILE A 159 0.39 -9.39 -13.99
N VAL A 160 1.38 -8.49 -14.12
CA VAL A 160 2.53 -8.69 -14.99
C VAL A 160 3.34 -9.92 -14.59
N SER A 161 3.57 -10.10 -13.30
CA SER A 161 4.32 -11.24 -12.76
C SER A 161 3.63 -12.58 -13.06
N VAL A 162 2.31 -12.64 -12.85
CA VAL A 162 1.50 -13.84 -13.17
C VAL A 162 1.50 -14.08 -14.68
N GLY A 163 1.36 -13.03 -15.49
CA GLY A 163 1.41 -13.11 -16.95
C GLY A 163 2.72 -13.71 -17.46
N ILE A 164 3.85 -13.24 -16.95
CA ILE A 164 5.18 -13.78 -17.29
C ILE A 164 5.26 -15.27 -16.90
N GLY A 165 4.78 -15.64 -15.71
CA GLY A 165 4.74 -17.02 -15.26
C GLY A 165 3.94 -17.94 -16.18
N ILE A 166 2.76 -17.51 -16.60
CA ILE A 166 1.90 -18.26 -17.54
C ILE A 166 2.58 -18.43 -18.90
N VAL A 167 3.13 -17.33 -19.45
CA VAL A 167 3.83 -17.39 -20.75
C VAL A 167 5.02 -18.34 -20.69
N SER A 168 5.81 -18.31 -19.62
CA SER A 168 6.92 -19.24 -19.41
C SER A 168 6.46 -20.69 -19.45
N LEU A 169 5.39 -21.02 -18.72
CA LEU A 169 4.83 -22.38 -18.70
C LEU A 169 4.29 -22.82 -20.06
N LEU A 170 3.68 -21.93 -20.83
CA LEU A 170 3.18 -22.25 -22.17
C LEU A 170 4.32 -22.51 -23.16
N VAL A 171 5.38 -21.71 -23.10
CA VAL A 171 6.58 -21.88 -23.89
C VAL A 171 7.24 -23.26 -23.57
N ASP A 172 7.39 -23.57 -22.29
CA ASP A 172 7.95 -24.82 -21.82
C ASP A 172 7.13 -26.01 -22.33
N ASN A 173 5.80 -25.92 -22.24
CA ASN A 173 4.90 -27.00 -22.74
C ASN A 173 4.97 -27.16 -24.28
N ALA A 174 5.05 -26.06 -25.01
CA ALA A 174 5.18 -26.07 -26.48
C ALA A 174 6.51 -26.73 -26.92
N TYR A 175 7.61 -26.38 -26.23
CA TYR A 175 8.90 -27.05 -26.47
C TYR A 175 8.85 -28.53 -26.12
N ALA A 176 8.29 -28.92 -24.99
CA ALA A 176 8.13 -30.29 -24.59
C ALA A 176 7.33 -31.13 -25.63
N ASN A 177 6.25 -30.58 -26.18
CA ASN A 177 5.43 -31.21 -27.20
C ASN A 177 6.14 -31.36 -28.56
N ARG A 178 6.92 -30.36 -28.97
CA ARG A 178 7.66 -30.40 -30.25
C ARG A 178 8.77 -31.43 -30.26
N TYR A 179 9.32 -31.76 -29.09
CA TYR A 179 10.31 -32.84 -28.96
C TYR A 179 9.70 -34.23 -28.70
N ASN A 180 8.36 -34.33 -28.61
CA ASN A 180 7.63 -35.58 -28.44
C ASN A 180 7.17 -36.21 -29.78
N GLN A 181 7.20 -35.42 -30.85
CA GLN A 181 6.96 -35.89 -32.22
C GLN A 181 8.29 -36.28 -32.89
#